data_7ed44b3719838deef2e5efb5b375949d
#
_entry.id   7ed44b3719838deef2e5efb5b375949d
#
_cell.length_a   1.000
_cell.length_b   1.000
_cell.length_c   1.000
_cell.angle_alpha   90.00
_cell.angle_beta   90.00
_cell.angle_gamma   90.00
#
_symmetry.space_group_name_H-M   'P 1'
#
loop_
_entity.id
_entity.type
_entity.pdbx_description
1 polymer ?
#
loop_
_entity_poly.entity_id
_entity_poly.type
_entity_poly.pdbx_seq_one_letter_code
_entity_poly.pdbx_strand_id
1 'polypeptide(L)'
;LNLISGTATGSSGFRNSPWASLMIGMAAFIGMQIVSLLLIDAIWESATGFSISRFLPDGSGENQKQFIGIFRWIQGLHLFLSFAVPAFIWAKAEGGNPFRRLAFQTKVSPAAYLLGAVAISSAIPFIETIQFDAESFRLGEGLESLEKMIREMEDKTFGMVKALLEDSSLSALLSNVIVIALVPAVAEELFFRGFLLHTLKRMMGLHLTVWVTAFIFSFLHFQFFGFFPRMFL
;
A
#
# COMPACT_ATOMS: atom_id res chain seq x y z
N LEU A 1 -42.37 -37.33 18.56
CA LEU A 1 -40.97 -37.67 18.86
C LEU A 1 -40.06 -36.79 17.97
N ASN A 2 -39.73 -35.64 18.50
CA ASN A 2 -38.69 -34.74 17.99
C ASN A 2 -37.39 -35.08 18.68
N LEU A 3 -36.40 -35.49 17.96
CA LEU A 3 -35.00 -35.49 18.39
C LEU A 3 -34.17 -35.48 17.11
N ILE A 4 -33.55 -34.35 16.83
CA ILE A 4 -32.14 -34.12 16.49
C ILE A 4 -32.02 -32.66 16.06
N SER A 5 -31.95 -31.78 17.03
CA SER A 5 -31.32 -30.47 16.86
C SER A 5 -29.81 -30.64 17.07
N GLY A 6 -29.11 -30.99 16.01
CA GLY A 6 -27.65 -30.96 16.01
C GLY A 6 -27.19 -29.51 16.05
N THR A 7 -26.84 -29.04 17.22
CA THR A 7 -26.15 -27.77 17.47
C THR A 7 -24.80 -27.80 16.82
N ALA A 8 -24.68 -27.17 15.66
CA ALA A 8 -23.39 -26.77 15.11
C ALA A 8 -22.81 -25.61 15.96
N THR A 9 -22.35 -25.91 17.16
CA THR A 9 -21.57 -25.01 18.03
C THR A 9 -20.11 -25.21 17.72
N GLY A 10 -19.48 -24.31 16.98
CA GLY A 10 -18.03 -24.42 16.82
C GLY A 10 -17.28 -23.37 16.02
N SER A 11 -17.89 -22.32 15.45
CA SER A 11 -17.08 -21.33 14.71
C SER A 11 -17.54 -19.87 14.80
N SER A 12 -18.57 -19.56 15.55
CA SER A 12 -19.13 -18.19 15.57
C SER A 12 -18.39 -17.20 16.46
N GLY A 13 -17.66 -17.65 17.48
CA GLY A 13 -17.01 -16.78 18.46
C GLY A 13 -15.81 -16.01 17.88
N PHE A 14 -15.02 -16.64 17.02
CA PHE A 14 -13.83 -16.03 16.44
C PHE A 14 -14.19 -14.98 15.37
N ARG A 15 -15.19 -15.27 14.54
CA ARG A 15 -15.66 -14.40 13.45
C ARG A 15 -16.31 -13.10 13.93
N ASN A 16 -16.79 -13.04 15.18
CA ASN A 16 -17.48 -11.87 15.73
C ASN A 16 -16.53 -10.92 16.48
N SER A 17 -15.30 -11.35 16.77
CA SER A 17 -14.30 -10.51 17.44
C SER A 17 -13.58 -9.59 16.47
N PRO A 18 -13.71 -8.25 16.59
CA PRO A 18 -12.95 -7.33 15.75
C PRO A 18 -11.43 -7.46 15.94
N TRP A 19 -10.99 -7.80 17.16
CA TRP A 19 -9.58 -8.05 17.46
C TRP A 19 -9.03 -9.27 16.73
N ALA A 20 -9.76 -10.38 16.71
CA ALA A 20 -9.36 -11.55 15.95
C ALA A 20 -9.31 -11.27 14.45
N SER A 21 -10.28 -10.53 13.94
CA SER A 21 -10.32 -10.04 12.56
C SER A 21 -9.08 -9.20 12.22
N LEU A 22 -8.73 -8.24 13.07
CA LEU A 22 -7.54 -7.40 12.92
C LEU A 22 -6.25 -8.25 12.91
N MET A 23 -6.13 -9.17 13.88
CA MET A 23 -4.94 -10.03 13.98
C MET A 23 -4.75 -10.94 12.76
N ILE A 24 -5.83 -11.51 12.21
CA ILE A 24 -5.75 -12.32 10.99
C ILE A 24 -5.25 -11.49 9.81
N GLY A 25 -5.83 -10.30 9.59
CA GLY A 25 -5.42 -9.43 8.50
C GLY A 25 -3.98 -8.93 8.65
N MET A 26 -3.58 -8.55 9.86
CA MET A 26 -2.20 -8.10 10.14
C MET A 26 -1.19 -9.24 10.04
N ALA A 27 -1.52 -10.44 10.52
CA ALA A 27 -0.65 -11.62 10.36
C ALA A 27 -0.49 -11.99 8.88
N ALA A 28 -1.58 -11.95 8.10
CA ALA A 28 -1.52 -12.14 6.66
C ALA A 28 -0.64 -11.08 5.97
N PHE A 29 -0.77 -9.81 6.39
CA PHE A 29 0.04 -8.71 5.86
C PHE A 29 1.54 -8.92 6.15
N ILE A 30 1.91 -9.16 7.40
CA ILE A 30 3.30 -9.39 7.80
C ILE A 30 3.87 -10.64 7.11
N GLY A 31 3.11 -11.74 7.07
CA GLY A 31 3.52 -12.96 6.39
C GLY A 31 3.73 -12.75 4.89
N MET A 32 2.83 -12.00 4.24
CA MET A 32 2.98 -11.72 2.81
C MET A 32 4.10 -10.72 2.49
N GLN A 33 4.48 -9.82 3.41
CA GLN A 33 5.69 -9.02 3.24
C GLN A 33 6.92 -9.93 3.10
N ILE A 34 7.08 -10.90 4.01
CA ILE A 34 8.21 -11.82 3.99
C ILE A 34 8.17 -12.69 2.72
N VAL A 35 7.03 -13.30 2.43
CA VAL A 35 6.86 -14.16 1.24
C VAL A 35 7.13 -13.40 -0.05
N SER A 36 6.61 -12.17 -0.18
CA SER A 36 6.80 -11.36 -1.38
C SER A 36 8.27 -10.95 -1.56
N LEU A 37 8.98 -10.57 -0.49
CA LEU A 37 10.41 -10.24 -0.57
C LEU A 37 11.25 -11.44 -1.03
N LEU A 38 11.01 -12.63 -0.48
CA LEU A 38 11.70 -13.84 -0.91
C LEU A 38 11.40 -14.21 -2.36
N LEU A 39 10.13 -14.09 -2.75
CA LEU A 39 9.69 -14.42 -4.11
C LEU A 39 10.28 -13.45 -5.15
N ILE A 40 10.26 -12.15 -4.87
CA ILE A 40 10.81 -11.15 -5.80
C ILE A 40 12.33 -11.27 -5.93
N ASP A 41 13.06 -11.57 -4.85
CA ASP A 41 14.50 -11.80 -4.92
C ASP A 41 14.82 -13.05 -5.76
N ALA A 42 14.08 -14.15 -5.56
CA ALA A 42 14.23 -15.36 -6.37
C ALA A 42 13.91 -15.14 -7.86
N ILE A 43 12.83 -14.40 -8.18
CA ILE A 43 12.48 -14.05 -9.56
C ILE A 43 13.56 -13.15 -10.17
N TRP A 44 14.02 -12.16 -9.42
CA TRP A 44 15.07 -11.25 -9.86
C TRP A 44 16.37 -11.99 -10.13
N GLU A 45 16.83 -12.81 -9.19
CA GLU A 45 18.07 -13.58 -9.33
C GLU A 45 18.00 -14.55 -10.51
N SER A 46 16.85 -15.20 -10.72
CA SER A 46 16.60 -16.05 -11.88
C SER A 46 16.69 -15.29 -13.22
N ALA A 47 16.27 -14.04 -13.25
CA ALA A 47 16.23 -13.22 -14.46
C ALA A 47 17.55 -12.49 -14.74
N THR A 48 18.34 -12.17 -13.70
CA THR A 48 19.50 -11.28 -13.79
C THR A 48 20.83 -11.93 -13.42
N GLY A 49 20.77 -13.05 -12.67
CA GLY A 49 21.94 -13.77 -12.17
C GLY A 49 22.56 -13.21 -10.88
N PHE A 50 21.92 -12.21 -10.25
CA PHE A 50 22.36 -11.65 -8.96
C PHE A 50 21.17 -11.20 -8.11
N SER A 51 21.37 -11.10 -6.78
CA SER A 51 20.30 -10.67 -5.84
C SER A 51 19.90 -9.21 -6.06
N ILE A 52 18.61 -8.91 -5.87
CA ILE A 52 18.04 -7.55 -5.99
C ILE A 52 18.70 -6.56 -5.04
N SER A 53 19.24 -7.02 -3.91
CA SER A 53 19.97 -6.18 -2.95
C SER A 53 21.23 -5.52 -3.53
N ARG A 54 21.78 -6.05 -4.63
CA ARG A 54 22.90 -5.48 -5.36
C ARG A 54 22.49 -4.51 -6.46
N PHE A 55 21.19 -4.43 -6.74
CA PHE A 55 20.63 -3.51 -7.69
C PHE A 55 20.32 -2.19 -6.99
N LEU A 56 21.05 -1.14 -7.35
CA LEU A 56 20.81 0.23 -6.86
C LEU A 56 20.14 1.03 -7.97
N PRO A 57 18.83 1.26 -7.90
CA PRO A 57 18.11 1.98 -8.95
C PRO A 57 18.23 3.49 -8.78
N ASP A 58 19.46 4.01 -8.54
CA ASP A 58 19.73 5.44 -8.38
C ASP A 58 20.05 6.18 -9.69
N GLY A 59 19.97 5.48 -10.83
CA GLY A 59 20.25 6.06 -12.14
C GLY A 59 21.75 6.13 -12.52
N SER A 60 22.66 5.67 -11.67
CA SER A 60 24.10 5.88 -11.84
C SER A 60 24.86 4.76 -12.55
N GLY A 61 24.23 3.61 -12.81
CA GLY A 61 24.89 2.44 -13.39
C GLY A 61 24.58 2.19 -14.88
N GLU A 62 25.58 1.86 -15.70
CA GLU A 62 25.41 1.48 -17.12
C GLU A 62 24.43 0.32 -17.32
N ASN A 63 24.34 -0.60 -16.35
CA ASN A 63 23.46 -1.77 -16.40
C ASN A 63 22.02 -1.48 -15.95
N GLN A 64 21.72 -0.29 -15.43
CA GLN A 64 20.39 0.01 -14.88
C GLN A 64 19.31 0.05 -15.96
N LYS A 65 19.60 0.65 -17.13
CA LYS A 65 18.62 0.74 -18.22
C LYS A 65 18.15 -0.63 -18.69
N GLN A 66 19.02 -1.64 -18.62
CA GLN A 66 18.69 -3.00 -19.00
C GLN A 66 17.69 -3.65 -18.04
N PHE A 67 17.82 -3.40 -16.74
CA PHE A 67 17.03 -4.08 -15.71
C PHE A 67 15.84 -3.29 -15.18
N ILE A 68 15.75 -1.99 -15.50
CA ILE A 68 14.67 -1.12 -15.00
C ILE A 68 13.27 -1.63 -15.39
N GLY A 69 13.14 -2.24 -16.57
CA GLY A 69 11.89 -2.84 -17.01
C GLY A 69 11.46 -4.03 -16.15
N ILE A 70 12.40 -4.93 -15.82
CA ILE A 70 12.14 -6.07 -14.93
C ILE A 70 11.82 -5.57 -13.53
N PHE A 71 12.62 -4.62 -13.03
CA PHE A 71 12.43 -4.00 -11.72
C PHE A 71 11.02 -3.39 -11.57
N ARG A 72 10.54 -2.68 -12.58
CA ARG A 72 9.18 -2.12 -12.62
C ARG A 72 8.11 -3.17 -12.35
N TRP A 73 8.12 -4.28 -13.10
CA TRP A 73 7.12 -5.34 -12.93
C TRP A 73 7.23 -6.07 -11.59
N ILE A 74 8.44 -6.26 -11.10
CA ILE A 74 8.70 -6.85 -9.78
C ILE A 74 8.16 -5.96 -8.66
N GLN A 75 8.32 -4.64 -8.77
CA GLN A 75 7.71 -3.67 -7.84
C GLN A 75 6.18 -3.79 -7.80
N GLY A 76 5.54 -3.85 -8.97
CA GLY A 76 4.09 -4.04 -9.04
C GLY A 76 3.63 -5.36 -8.43
N LEU A 77 4.36 -6.44 -8.70
CA LEU A 77 4.09 -7.75 -8.09
C LEU A 77 4.24 -7.70 -6.56
N HIS A 78 5.32 -7.08 -6.07
CA HIS A 78 5.53 -6.89 -4.63
C HIS A 78 4.36 -6.16 -3.98
N LEU A 79 3.93 -5.02 -4.51
CA LEU A 79 2.82 -4.24 -3.99
C LEU A 79 1.51 -5.03 -4.00
N PHE A 80 1.23 -5.75 -5.09
CA PHE A 80 0.05 -6.59 -5.16
C PHE A 80 0.06 -7.70 -4.11
N LEU A 81 1.17 -8.42 -3.97
CA LEU A 81 1.31 -9.49 -2.98
C LEU A 81 1.26 -8.96 -1.55
N SER A 82 1.86 -7.79 -1.30
CA SER A 82 1.96 -7.18 0.03
C SER A 82 0.63 -6.63 0.56
N PHE A 83 -0.25 -6.13 -0.30
CA PHE A 83 -1.49 -5.48 0.12
C PHE A 83 -2.76 -6.20 -0.33
N ALA A 84 -2.87 -6.55 -1.62
CA ALA A 84 -4.10 -7.17 -2.12
C ALA A 84 -4.30 -8.58 -1.57
N VAL A 85 -3.27 -9.41 -1.58
CA VAL A 85 -3.37 -10.81 -1.13
C VAL A 85 -3.77 -10.91 0.35
N PRO A 86 -3.17 -10.17 1.31
CA PRO A 86 -3.64 -10.14 2.70
C PRO A 86 -5.10 -9.72 2.86
N ALA A 87 -5.55 -8.74 2.09
CA ALA A 87 -6.95 -8.32 2.11
C ALA A 87 -7.89 -9.44 1.66
N PHE A 88 -7.52 -10.20 0.62
CA PHE A 88 -8.28 -11.37 0.18
C PHE A 88 -8.25 -12.52 1.20
N ILE A 89 -7.09 -12.80 1.81
CA ILE A 89 -6.97 -13.81 2.88
C ILE A 89 -7.89 -13.44 4.04
N TRP A 90 -7.83 -12.20 4.51
CA TRP A 90 -8.72 -11.70 5.55
C TRP A 90 -10.19 -11.82 5.16
N ALA A 91 -10.57 -11.36 3.97
CA ALA A 91 -11.96 -11.41 3.50
C ALA A 91 -12.51 -12.84 3.43
N LYS A 92 -11.66 -13.80 3.05
CA LYS A 92 -12.01 -15.23 3.04
C LYS A 92 -12.15 -15.79 4.46
N ALA A 93 -11.26 -15.43 5.37
CA ALA A 93 -11.31 -15.84 6.78
C ALA A 93 -12.56 -15.31 7.50
N GLU A 94 -12.99 -14.09 7.19
CA GLU A 94 -14.25 -13.50 7.69
C GLU A 94 -15.49 -14.24 7.14
N GLY A 95 -15.34 -15.02 6.08
CA GLY A 95 -16.40 -15.82 5.47
C GLY A 95 -17.29 -15.05 4.50
N GLY A 96 -18.05 -15.82 3.71
CA GLY A 96 -18.85 -15.28 2.62
C GLY A 96 -18.04 -15.05 1.34
N ASN A 97 -18.59 -14.25 0.43
CA ASN A 97 -17.91 -13.92 -0.82
C ASN A 97 -16.88 -12.78 -0.58
N PRO A 98 -15.57 -13.02 -0.80
CA PRO A 98 -14.52 -12.01 -0.57
C PRO A 98 -14.69 -10.75 -1.44
N PHE A 99 -15.16 -10.87 -2.69
CA PHE A 99 -15.40 -9.73 -3.56
C PHE A 99 -16.52 -8.82 -3.04
N ARG A 100 -17.56 -9.38 -2.43
CA ARG A 100 -18.60 -8.60 -1.75
C ARG A 100 -18.04 -7.89 -0.53
N ARG A 101 -17.23 -8.59 0.24
CA ARG A 101 -16.66 -8.06 1.48
C ARG A 101 -15.67 -6.91 1.21
N LEU A 102 -14.91 -7.02 0.14
CA LEU A 102 -14.00 -5.98 -0.34
C LEU A 102 -14.67 -4.90 -1.22
N ALA A 103 -16.01 -4.85 -1.20
CA ALA A 103 -16.83 -3.83 -1.87
C ALA A 103 -16.73 -3.76 -3.41
N PHE A 104 -16.21 -4.78 -4.09
CA PHE A 104 -16.16 -4.81 -5.56
C PHE A 104 -17.52 -4.75 -6.24
N GLN A 105 -18.61 -5.02 -5.51
CA GLN A 105 -19.97 -5.04 -6.06
C GLN A 105 -20.78 -3.79 -5.68
N THR A 106 -20.14 -2.78 -5.10
CA THR A 106 -20.82 -1.55 -4.74
C THR A 106 -21.02 -0.69 -5.99
N LYS A 107 -22.28 -0.43 -6.35
CA LYS A 107 -22.61 0.49 -7.44
C LYS A 107 -22.41 1.91 -6.92
N VAL A 108 -21.45 2.62 -7.49
CA VAL A 108 -21.19 4.02 -7.21
C VAL A 108 -21.74 4.87 -8.35
N SER A 109 -22.45 5.97 -8.04
CA SER A 109 -22.97 6.85 -9.09
C SER A 109 -21.83 7.59 -9.83
N PRO A 110 -21.96 7.87 -11.12
CA PRO A 110 -20.97 8.67 -11.85
C PRO A 110 -20.70 10.04 -11.21
N ALA A 111 -21.71 10.63 -10.61
CA ALA A 111 -21.57 11.90 -9.88
C ALA A 111 -20.62 11.79 -8.67
N ALA A 112 -20.60 10.66 -7.97
CA ALA A 112 -19.67 10.46 -6.86
C ALA A 112 -18.21 10.37 -7.32
N TYR A 113 -17.94 9.76 -8.49
CA TYR A 113 -16.60 9.77 -9.09
C TYR A 113 -16.17 11.19 -9.47
N LEU A 114 -17.07 11.97 -10.09
CA LEU A 114 -16.80 13.36 -10.44
C LEU A 114 -16.52 14.21 -9.20
N LEU A 115 -17.35 14.08 -8.16
CA LEU A 115 -17.13 14.79 -6.89
C LEU A 115 -15.81 14.40 -6.23
N GLY A 116 -15.45 13.12 -6.25
CA GLY A 116 -14.15 12.64 -5.76
C GLY A 116 -12.98 13.26 -6.53
N ALA A 117 -13.07 13.28 -7.87
CA ALA A 117 -12.04 13.90 -8.70
C ALA A 117 -11.90 15.40 -8.43
N VAL A 118 -13.02 16.12 -8.31
CA VAL A 118 -13.02 17.56 -7.94
C VAL A 118 -12.42 17.78 -6.56
N ALA A 119 -12.79 16.97 -5.57
CA ALA A 119 -12.27 17.08 -4.20
C ALA A 119 -10.75 16.88 -4.16
N ILE A 120 -10.24 15.83 -4.82
CA ILE A 120 -8.79 15.56 -4.90
C ILE A 120 -8.09 16.71 -5.61
N SER A 121 -8.58 17.15 -6.77
CA SER A 121 -7.97 18.26 -7.52
C SER A 121 -7.95 19.57 -6.72
N SER A 122 -9.00 19.84 -5.94
CA SER A 122 -9.07 21.01 -5.09
C SER A 122 -8.13 20.94 -3.87
N ALA A 123 -7.76 19.73 -3.45
CA ALA A 123 -6.82 19.53 -2.34
C ALA A 123 -5.35 19.70 -2.76
N ILE A 124 -5.01 19.61 -4.06
CA ILE A 124 -3.62 19.69 -4.55
C ILE A 124 -2.89 20.94 -4.03
N PRO A 125 -3.39 22.18 -4.18
CA PRO A 125 -2.67 23.37 -3.70
C PRO A 125 -2.38 23.34 -2.19
N PHE A 126 -3.32 22.81 -1.41
CA PHE A 126 -3.15 22.66 0.04
C PHE A 126 -2.07 21.64 0.37
N ILE A 127 -2.06 20.52 -0.33
CA ILE A 127 -1.07 19.45 -0.17
C ILE A 127 0.33 19.96 -0.53
N GLU A 128 0.48 20.69 -1.65
CA GLU A 128 1.76 21.27 -2.08
C GLU A 128 2.30 22.25 -1.02
N THR A 129 1.42 23.04 -0.39
CA THR A 129 1.84 23.96 0.69
C THR A 129 2.38 23.18 1.90
N ILE A 130 1.67 22.13 2.35
CA ILE A 130 2.12 21.29 3.47
C ILE A 130 3.43 20.57 3.12
N GLN A 131 3.61 20.11 1.90
CA GLN A 131 4.83 19.44 1.45
C GLN A 131 6.01 20.42 1.46
N PHE A 132 5.83 21.64 0.96
CA PHE A 132 6.87 22.67 0.98
C PHE A 132 7.31 23.02 2.41
N ASP A 133 6.35 23.18 3.33
CA ASP A 133 6.64 23.42 4.73
C ASP A 133 7.37 22.25 5.38
N ALA A 134 6.97 21.01 5.07
CA ALA A 134 7.61 19.80 5.57
C ALA A 134 9.06 19.65 5.07
N GLU A 135 9.33 19.92 3.80
CA GLU A 135 10.68 19.87 3.21
C GLU A 135 11.61 20.94 3.80
N SER A 136 11.04 22.08 4.20
CA SER A 136 11.76 23.19 4.85
C SER A 136 12.03 22.93 6.33
N PHE A 137 11.35 21.96 6.92
CA PHE A 137 11.47 21.63 8.33
C PHE A 137 12.86 21.07 8.68
N ARG A 138 13.41 21.50 9.84
CA ARG A 138 14.65 21.01 10.41
C ARG A 138 14.39 20.40 11.78
N LEU A 139 15.01 19.25 12.04
CA LEU A 139 14.81 18.50 13.29
C LEU A 139 15.45 19.15 14.53
N GLY A 140 16.22 20.21 14.35
CA GLY A 140 16.88 20.93 15.46
C GLY A 140 18.23 20.34 15.88
N GLU A 141 18.91 21.06 16.82
CA GLU A 141 20.24 20.71 17.29
C GLU A 141 20.25 19.29 17.93
N GLY A 142 21.26 18.51 17.56
CA GLY A 142 21.44 17.13 18.06
C GLY A 142 20.76 16.03 17.24
N LEU A 143 19.91 16.36 16.26
CA LEU A 143 19.23 15.40 15.38
C LEU A 143 19.67 15.49 13.91
N GLU A 144 20.76 16.21 13.63
CA GLU A 144 21.24 16.45 12.25
C GLU A 144 21.60 15.13 11.54
N SER A 145 22.16 14.16 12.26
CA SER A 145 22.50 12.85 11.70
C SER A 145 21.26 12.05 11.31
N LEU A 146 20.19 12.15 12.11
CA LEU A 146 18.90 11.51 11.81
C LEU A 146 18.23 12.21 10.63
N GLU A 147 18.21 13.54 10.60
CA GLU A 147 17.68 14.33 9.48
C GLU A 147 18.39 13.96 8.17
N LYS A 148 19.72 13.92 8.20
CA LYS A 148 20.51 13.52 7.03
C LYS A 148 20.15 12.12 6.53
N MET A 149 20.01 11.16 7.44
CA MET A 149 19.62 9.80 7.10
C MET A 149 18.23 9.75 6.45
N ILE A 150 17.26 10.49 6.99
CA ILE A 150 15.89 10.57 6.44
C ILE A 150 15.93 11.16 5.02
N ARG A 151 16.64 12.26 4.82
CA ARG A 151 16.78 12.91 3.50
C ARG A 151 17.43 11.99 2.49
N GLU A 152 18.51 11.31 2.85
CA GLU A 152 19.18 10.34 1.99
C GLU A 152 18.27 9.17 1.59
N MET A 153 17.39 8.71 2.49
CA MET A 153 16.40 7.67 2.17
C MET A 153 15.35 8.18 1.18
N GLU A 154 14.85 9.38 1.38
CA GLU A 154 13.86 10.00 0.48
C GLU A 154 14.46 10.32 -0.89
N ASP A 155 15.68 10.85 -0.94
CA ASP A 155 16.40 11.12 -2.19
C ASP A 155 16.62 9.83 -3.01
N LYS A 156 16.96 8.71 -2.35
CA LYS A 156 17.06 7.41 -3.01
C LYS A 156 15.72 6.95 -3.58
N THR A 157 14.64 7.11 -2.81
CA THR A 157 13.28 6.74 -3.27
C THR A 157 12.86 7.60 -4.45
N PHE A 158 13.13 8.91 -4.40
CA PHE A 158 12.86 9.83 -5.50
C PHE A 158 13.70 9.50 -6.75
N GLY A 159 14.98 9.20 -6.57
CA GLY A 159 15.88 8.75 -7.64
C GLY A 159 15.37 7.48 -8.33
N MET A 160 14.85 6.52 -7.56
CA MET A 160 14.23 5.30 -8.10
C MET A 160 13.00 5.61 -8.95
N VAL A 161 12.08 6.44 -8.47
CA VAL A 161 10.87 6.83 -9.21
C VAL A 161 11.27 7.58 -10.49
N LYS A 162 12.24 8.50 -10.41
CA LYS A 162 12.77 9.22 -11.56
C LYS A 162 13.32 8.26 -12.62
N ALA A 163 14.13 7.28 -12.20
CA ALA A 163 14.67 6.28 -13.13
C ALA A 163 13.58 5.44 -13.82
N LEU A 164 12.50 5.10 -13.12
CA LEU A 164 11.34 4.40 -13.68
C LEU A 164 10.59 5.26 -14.72
N LEU A 165 10.61 6.59 -14.57
CA LEU A 165 9.91 7.54 -15.44
C LEU A 165 10.80 8.10 -16.59
N GLU A 166 12.11 7.83 -16.59
CA GLU A 166 13.04 8.38 -17.57
C GLU A 166 12.79 7.88 -19.01
N ASP A 167 12.29 6.64 -19.15
CA ASP A 167 11.95 6.08 -20.45
C ASP A 167 10.62 6.66 -20.96
N SER A 168 10.70 7.48 -22.02
CA SER A 168 9.54 8.15 -22.64
C SER A 168 8.82 7.30 -23.69
N SER A 169 9.19 6.03 -23.88
CA SER A 169 8.49 5.15 -24.81
C SER A 169 7.03 4.91 -24.38
N LEU A 170 6.14 4.69 -25.36
CA LEU A 170 4.73 4.39 -25.07
C LEU A 170 4.57 3.12 -24.22
N SER A 171 5.42 2.11 -24.44
CA SER A 171 5.42 0.88 -23.66
C SER A 171 5.81 1.11 -22.20
N ALA A 172 6.80 1.98 -21.95
CA ALA A 172 7.20 2.38 -20.61
C ALA A 172 6.09 3.20 -19.93
N LEU A 173 5.49 4.14 -20.65
CA LEU A 173 4.36 4.93 -20.14
C LEU A 173 3.20 4.03 -19.70
N LEU A 174 2.76 3.10 -20.57
CA LEU A 174 1.67 2.18 -20.25
C LEU A 174 2.01 1.28 -19.06
N SER A 175 3.23 0.74 -19.00
CA SER A 175 3.67 -0.07 -17.85
C SER A 175 3.77 0.77 -16.58
N ASN A 176 4.21 2.01 -16.64
CA ASN A 176 4.23 2.91 -15.49
C ASN A 176 2.82 3.21 -14.97
N VAL A 177 1.86 3.49 -15.86
CA VAL A 177 0.46 3.68 -15.47
C VAL A 177 -0.09 2.44 -14.75
N ILE A 178 0.21 1.25 -15.25
CA ILE A 178 -0.25 0.01 -14.62
C ILE A 178 0.44 -0.21 -13.27
N VAL A 179 1.77 -0.14 -13.23
CA VAL A 179 2.57 -0.58 -12.08
C VAL A 179 2.68 0.48 -11.01
N ILE A 180 2.84 1.76 -11.37
CA ILE A 180 3.06 2.85 -10.41
C ILE A 180 1.73 3.49 -9.97
N ALA A 181 0.69 3.44 -10.80
CA ALA A 181 -0.59 4.06 -10.45
C ALA A 181 -1.69 3.02 -10.17
N LEU A 182 -2.01 2.14 -11.12
CA LEU A 182 -3.20 1.28 -11.02
C LEU A 182 -3.02 0.16 -9.98
N VAL A 183 -1.90 -0.55 -10.00
CA VAL A 183 -1.64 -1.67 -9.08
C VAL A 183 -1.60 -1.20 -7.63
N PRO A 184 -0.82 -0.15 -7.26
CA PRO A 184 -0.86 0.40 -5.90
C PRO A 184 -2.25 0.89 -5.51
N ALA A 185 -2.91 1.69 -6.34
CA ALA A 185 -4.22 2.23 -6.05
C ALA A 185 -5.23 1.13 -5.71
N VAL A 186 -5.27 0.05 -6.49
CA VAL A 186 -6.18 -1.08 -6.22
C VAL A 186 -5.74 -1.87 -4.99
N ALA A 187 -4.47 -2.23 -4.88
CA ALA A 187 -3.97 -3.08 -3.80
C ALA A 187 -4.09 -2.38 -2.43
N GLU A 188 -3.72 -1.11 -2.36
CA GLU A 188 -3.83 -0.29 -1.15
C GLU A 188 -5.29 -0.04 -0.78
N GLU A 189 -6.17 0.23 -1.74
CA GLU A 189 -7.60 0.40 -1.50
C GLU A 189 -8.22 -0.84 -0.86
N LEU A 190 -7.87 -2.02 -1.38
CA LEU A 190 -8.34 -3.29 -0.82
C LEU A 190 -7.87 -3.51 0.62
N PHE A 191 -6.62 -3.16 0.91
CA PHE A 191 -6.05 -3.33 2.23
C PHE A 191 -6.54 -2.27 3.21
N PHE A 192 -6.39 -1.00 2.88
CA PHE A 192 -6.69 0.09 3.83
C PHE A 192 -8.19 0.31 3.98
N ARG A 193 -8.96 0.37 2.88
CA ARG A 193 -10.40 0.61 2.94
C ARG A 193 -11.22 -0.68 3.01
N GLY A 194 -10.80 -1.73 2.31
CA GLY A 194 -11.47 -3.02 2.35
C GLY A 194 -11.29 -3.76 3.68
N PHE A 195 -10.06 -3.88 4.17
CA PHE A 195 -9.76 -4.62 5.40
C PHE A 195 -9.63 -3.71 6.62
N LEU A 196 -8.63 -2.80 6.65
CA LEU A 196 -8.23 -2.10 7.86
C LEU A 196 -9.33 -1.18 8.39
N LEU A 197 -9.83 -0.26 7.56
CA LEU A 197 -10.89 0.67 7.93
C LEU A 197 -12.18 -0.08 8.30
N HIS A 198 -12.54 -1.12 7.56
CA HIS A 198 -13.72 -1.94 7.88
C HIS A 198 -13.60 -2.60 9.25
N THR A 199 -12.44 -3.12 9.58
CA THR A 199 -12.19 -3.79 10.86
C THR A 199 -12.13 -2.79 12.02
N LEU A 200 -11.38 -1.69 11.88
CA LEU A 200 -11.25 -0.67 12.91
C LEU A 200 -12.58 0.03 13.22
N LYS A 201 -13.44 0.23 12.20
CA LYS A 201 -14.78 0.80 12.40
C LYS A 201 -15.66 -0.02 13.37
N ARG A 202 -15.39 -1.31 13.51
CA ARG A 202 -16.08 -2.17 14.49
C ARG A 202 -15.54 -2.02 15.92
N MET A 203 -14.41 -1.34 16.08
CA MET A 203 -13.69 -1.18 17.37
C MET A 203 -13.78 0.25 17.89
N MET A 204 -13.89 1.22 17.00
CA MET A 204 -13.89 2.65 17.33
C MET A 204 -14.84 3.44 16.43
N GLY A 205 -15.17 4.67 16.80
CA GLY A 205 -16.06 5.54 16.00
C GLY A 205 -15.47 5.89 14.62
N LEU A 206 -16.33 6.22 13.66
CA LEU A 206 -15.96 6.46 12.27
C LEU A 206 -14.83 7.49 12.11
N HIS A 207 -14.92 8.64 12.78
CA HIS A 207 -13.91 9.70 12.67
C HIS A 207 -12.53 9.23 13.13
N LEU A 208 -12.45 8.57 14.29
CA LEU A 208 -11.18 8.04 14.78
C LEU A 208 -10.63 6.96 13.84
N THR A 209 -11.49 6.11 13.31
CA THR A 209 -11.09 5.07 12.34
C THR A 209 -10.44 5.68 11.10
N VAL A 210 -11.03 6.74 10.53
CA VAL A 210 -10.47 7.42 9.35
C VAL A 210 -9.08 7.96 9.66
N TRP A 211 -8.91 8.68 10.78
CA TRP A 211 -7.62 9.25 11.15
C TRP A 211 -6.55 8.19 11.44
N VAL A 212 -6.91 7.12 12.15
CA VAL A 212 -5.98 6.01 12.43
C VAL A 212 -5.59 5.29 11.14
N THR A 213 -6.54 5.07 10.23
CA THR A 213 -6.23 4.44 8.94
C THR A 213 -5.32 5.32 8.09
N ALA A 214 -5.59 6.62 8.01
CA ALA A 214 -4.77 7.60 7.30
C ALA A 214 -3.35 7.70 7.88
N PHE A 215 -3.23 7.70 9.20
CA PHE A 215 -1.95 7.68 9.89
C PHE A 215 -1.13 6.42 9.52
N ILE A 216 -1.73 5.23 9.63
CA ILE A 216 -1.07 3.96 9.30
C ILE A 216 -0.68 3.94 7.82
N PHE A 217 -1.57 4.39 6.93
CA PHE A 217 -1.31 4.51 5.50
C PHE A 217 -0.08 5.36 5.23
N SER A 218 -0.03 6.55 5.79
CA SER A 218 1.09 7.47 5.63
C SER A 218 2.38 6.93 6.25
N PHE A 219 2.29 6.31 7.42
CA PHE A 219 3.43 5.75 8.14
C PHE A 219 4.11 4.60 7.37
N LEU A 220 3.34 3.72 6.73
CA LEU A 220 3.88 2.58 5.96
C LEU A 220 4.64 2.99 4.69
N HIS A 221 4.59 4.25 4.28
CA HIS A 221 5.40 4.74 3.17
C HIS A 221 6.84 5.10 3.56
N PHE A 222 7.15 5.17 4.85
CA PHE A 222 8.48 5.50 5.38
C PHE A 222 9.09 6.79 4.80
N GLN A 223 8.25 7.77 4.46
CA GLN A 223 8.65 9.07 3.94
C GLN A 223 8.22 10.16 4.92
N PHE A 224 9.17 10.77 5.59
CA PHE A 224 8.92 11.73 6.66
C PHE A 224 8.29 13.04 6.13
N PHE A 225 8.89 13.61 5.08
CA PHE A 225 8.39 14.87 4.52
C PHE A 225 7.09 14.70 3.74
N GLY A 226 6.83 13.51 3.19
CA GLY A 226 5.57 13.14 2.57
C GLY A 226 4.48 12.67 3.55
N PHE A 227 4.78 12.57 4.86
CA PHE A 227 3.87 11.98 5.84
C PHE A 227 2.57 12.78 5.99
N PHE A 228 2.67 14.07 6.32
CA PHE A 228 1.48 14.92 6.51
C PHE A 228 0.68 15.14 5.22
N PRO A 229 1.31 15.50 4.09
CA PRO A 229 0.58 15.59 2.81
C PRO A 229 -0.26 14.35 2.52
N ARG A 230 0.30 13.17 2.70
CA ARG A 230 -0.37 11.90 2.42
C ARG A 230 -1.44 11.53 3.44
N MET A 231 -1.26 11.91 4.71
CA MET A 231 -2.24 11.68 5.77
C MET A 231 -3.51 12.50 5.57
N PHE A 232 -3.42 13.67 4.91
CA PHE A 232 -4.56 14.55 4.64
C PHE A 232 -5.27 14.26 3.31
N LEU A 233 -4.72 13.40 2.46
CA LEU A 233 -5.34 12.88 1.23
C LEU A 233 -6.30 11.73 1.54
#